data_b91eb367ac0a517f081219173f253325
#
_entry.id   b91eb367ac0a517f081219173f253325
#
_cell.length_a   1.000
_cell.length_b   1.000
_cell.length_c   1.000
_cell.angle_alpha   90.00
_cell.angle_beta   90.00
_cell.angle_gamma   90.00
#
_symmetry.space_group_name_H-M   'P 1'
#
loop_
_entity.id
_entity.type
_entity.pdbx_description
1 polymer ?
#
loop_
_entity_poly.entity_id
_entity_poly.type
_entity_poly.pdbx_seq_one_letter_code
_entity_poly.pdbx_strand_id
1 'polypeptide(L)'
;ASFGMEPWHESLFDAFGILTGKTQQVSGYPLWEMEGIKDETNPLAPYYVTEPRKLTLYPEKEIRMEGRLAGGCVDCLTTLLGTRLDQVEAFNEKYKEDGIIWFLECCDLNVWGIRRAMWQMKEAGWFRYAKGFLIGRPYCIGQEMMGLDHIRAVTDILGDLDVPIILDADLGHHPPMMPLVSG
;
A
#
# COMPACT_ATOMS: atom_id res chain seq x y z
N ALA A 1 10.85 6.95 5.15
CA ALA A 1 10.87 7.29 6.59
C ALA A 1 11.80 8.48 6.81
N SER A 2 11.35 9.47 7.56
CA SER A 2 12.09 10.71 7.81
C SER A 2 12.78 10.65 9.17
N PHE A 3 13.84 9.84 9.31
CA PHE A 3 14.58 9.71 10.57
C PHE A 3 15.24 11.00 11.09
N GLY A 4 15.28 12.06 10.27
CA GLY A 4 15.72 13.39 10.70
C GLY A 4 14.63 14.23 11.37
N MET A 5 13.39 13.75 11.40
CA MET A 5 12.25 14.45 12.01
C MET A 5 12.42 14.52 13.54
N GLU A 6 12.03 15.64 14.15
CA GLU A 6 12.02 15.81 15.61
C GLU A 6 10.75 16.54 16.08
N PRO A 7 10.00 15.95 17.05
CA PRO A 7 10.17 14.61 17.63
C PRO A 7 9.80 13.50 16.63
N TRP A 8 10.34 12.30 16.84
CA TRP A 8 9.95 11.15 16.05
C TRP A 8 8.48 10.79 16.26
N HIS A 9 7.78 10.56 15.15
CA HIS A 9 6.49 9.89 15.19
C HIS A 9 6.66 8.39 15.53
N GLU A 10 5.63 7.74 16.11
CA GLU A 10 5.70 6.31 16.49
C GLU A 10 6.07 5.40 15.29
N SER A 11 5.67 5.73 14.06
CA SER A 11 6.06 4.98 12.86
C SER A 11 7.57 4.91 12.62
N LEU A 12 8.33 5.89 13.11
CA LEU A 12 9.79 5.89 13.01
C LEU A 12 10.41 5.00 14.08
N PHE A 13 9.84 4.94 15.29
CA PHE A 13 10.24 3.97 16.31
C PHE A 13 9.97 2.54 15.85
N ASP A 14 8.80 2.29 15.21
CA ASP A 14 8.47 0.99 14.64
C ASP A 14 9.45 0.60 13.52
N ALA A 15 9.72 1.52 12.58
CA ALA A 15 10.68 1.28 11.51
C ALA A 15 12.09 0.98 12.04
N PHE A 16 12.55 1.75 13.03
CA PHE A 16 13.85 1.51 13.68
C PHE A 16 13.86 0.21 14.46
N GLY A 17 12.74 -0.12 15.14
CA GLY A 17 12.55 -1.38 15.86
C GLY A 17 12.67 -2.59 14.94
N ILE A 18 12.00 -2.55 13.76
CA ILE A 18 12.10 -3.61 12.75
C ILE A 18 13.54 -3.72 12.21
N LEU A 19 14.16 -2.60 11.81
CA LEU A 19 15.53 -2.59 11.29
C LEU A 19 16.56 -3.14 12.26
N THR A 20 16.32 -2.98 13.57
CA THR A 20 17.21 -3.49 14.62
C THR A 20 16.79 -4.84 15.19
N GLY A 21 15.73 -5.47 14.66
CA GLY A 21 15.20 -6.76 15.11
C GLY A 21 14.51 -6.71 16.48
N LYS A 22 14.23 -5.52 17.02
CA LYS A 22 13.56 -5.32 18.32
C LYS A 22 12.04 -5.40 18.24
N THR A 23 11.47 -5.12 17.07
CA THR A 23 10.03 -5.13 16.79
C THR A 23 9.75 -6.15 15.70
N GLN A 24 8.78 -7.02 15.94
CA GLN A 24 8.32 -8.03 14.97
C GLN A 24 6.84 -7.85 14.60
N GLN A 25 6.16 -6.92 15.25
CA GLN A 25 4.77 -6.62 15.02
C GLN A 25 4.58 -5.11 14.97
N VAL A 26 3.85 -4.64 13.97
CA VAL A 26 3.44 -3.24 13.83
C VAL A 26 1.93 -3.15 13.67
N SER A 27 1.38 -2.00 14.00
CA SER A 27 -0.04 -1.69 13.82
C SER A 27 -0.20 -0.36 13.08
N GLY A 28 -1.39 -0.13 12.53
CA GLY A 28 -1.68 1.17 11.94
C GLY A 28 -1.87 2.25 13.00
N TYR A 29 -1.77 3.50 12.57
CA TYR A 29 -1.75 4.68 13.43
C TYR A 29 -3.14 5.34 13.49
N PRO A 30 -3.51 5.99 14.62
CA PRO A 30 -4.86 6.51 14.80
C PRO A 30 -5.19 7.70 13.88
N LEU A 31 -4.20 8.48 13.50
CA LEU A 31 -4.33 9.67 12.66
C LEU A 31 -3.35 9.63 11.50
N TRP A 32 -3.71 10.33 10.41
CA TRP A 32 -2.86 10.51 9.23
C TRP A 32 -2.93 11.95 8.69
N GLU A 33 -2.02 12.30 7.80
CA GLU A 33 -1.89 13.62 7.19
C GLU A 33 -2.36 13.59 5.74
N MET A 34 -3.41 14.35 5.42
CA MET A 34 -3.98 14.38 4.07
C MET A 34 -3.14 15.24 3.11
N GLU A 35 -2.68 16.39 3.55
CA GLU A 35 -2.10 17.38 2.63
C GLU A 35 -0.64 17.13 2.30
N GLY A 36 0.10 16.39 3.14
CA GLY A 36 1.53 16.07 2.92
C GLY A 36 2.41 17.31 2.74
N ILE A 37 2.02 18.44 3.35
CA ILE A 37 2.70 19.71 3.17
C ILE A 37 4.04 19.66 3.89
N LYS A 38 5.13 19.58 3.12
CA LYS A 38 6.46 19.82 3.67
C LYS A 38 6.68 21.32 3.81
N ASP A 39 6.93 21.77 5.02
CA ASP A 39 7.47 23.09 5.26
C ASP A 39 8.94 23.15 4.79
N GLU A 40 9.18 23.79 3.65
CA GLU A 40 10.55 23.94 3.11
C GLU A 40 11.48 24.71 4.04
N THR A 41 10.92 25.55 4.91
CA THR A 41 11.69 26.33 5.89
C THR A 41 12.03 25.50 7.14
N ASN A 42 11.29 24.41 7.38
CA ASN A 42 11.52 23.45 8.47
C ASN A 42 11.37 21.99 7.98
N PRO A 43 12.31 21.50 7.18
CA PRO A 43 12.21 20.18 6.55
C PRO A 43 12.22 18.99 7.54
N LEU A 44 12.54 19.26 8.81
CA LEU A 44 12.56 18.28 9.90
C LEU A 44 11.31 18.35 10.79
N ALA A 45 10.32 19.17 10.43
CA ALA A 45 9.06 19.26 11.16
C ALA A 45 8.39 17.88 11.29
N PRO A 46 7.73 17.60 12.43
CA PRO A 46 6.94 16.40 12.59
C PRO A 46 5.74 16.38 11.62
N TYR A 47 5.17 15.20 11.38
CA TYR A 47 3.93 15.06 10.62
C TYR A 47 2.80 15.85 11.25
N TYR A 48 1.99 16.51 10.41
CA TYR A 48 0.79 17.22 10.84
C TYR A 48 -0.45 16.33 10.63
N VAL A 49 -0.55 15.27 11.44
CA VAL A 49 -1.63 14.27 11.36
C VAL A 49 -2.93 14.81 11.94
N THR A 50 -3.96 14.93 11.13
CA THR A 50 -5.28 15.49 11.50
C THR A 50 -6.44 14.56 11.22
N GLU A 51 -6.28 13.69 10.21
CA GLU A 51 -7.39 12.85 9.74
C GLU A 51 -7.48 11.54 10.51
N PRO A 52 -8.66 11.13 10.94
CA PRO A 52 -8.83 9.85 11.62
C PRO A 52 -8.62 8.69 10.63
N ARG A 53 -7.89 7.66 11.10
CA ARG A 53 -7.71 6.43 10.32
C ARG A 53 -9.03 5.71 10.15
N LYS A 54 -9.35 5.36 8.91
CA LYS A 54 -10.48 4.50 8.55
C LYS A 54 -10.01 3.50 7.50
N LEU A 55 -10.14 2.21 7.78
CA LEU A 55 -9.91 1.15 6.80
C LEU A 55 -11.22 0.81 6.09
N THR A 56 -11.13 0.56 4.80
CA THR A 56 -12.20 -0.01 4.01
C THR A 56 -11.91 -1.49 3.75
N LEU A 57 -12.80 -2.37 4.15
CA LEU A 57 -12.63 -3.82 4.04
C LEU A 57 -13.51 -4.39 2.92
N TYR A 58 -12.92 -5.24 2.07
CA TYR A 58 -13.66 -5.93 1.03
C TYR A 58 -13.30 -7.44 1.05
N PRO A 59 -14.26 -8.34 1.27
CA PRO A 59 -15.64 -8.04 1.70
C PRO A 59 -15.70 -7.38 3.09
N GLU A 60 -16.80 -6.71 3.40
CA GLU A 60 -17.02 -6.00 4.68
C GLU A 60 -17.18 -6.97 5.85
N LYS A 61 -16.08 -7.53 6.33
CA LYS A 61 -15.99 -8.45 7.48
C LYS A 61 -14.60 -8.38 8.09
N GLU A 62 -14.41 -8.98 9.26
CA GLU A 62 -13.07 -9.16 9.83
C GLU A 62 -12.18 -9.95 8.86
N ILE A 63 -10.99 -9.41 8.59
CA ILE A 63 -10.02 -9.97 7.65
C ILE A 63 -8.78 -10.42 8.40
N ARG A 64 -8.36 -11.66 8.13
CA ARG A 64 -7.06 -12.20 8.51
C ARG A 64 -6.42 -12.82 7.27
N MET A 65 -5.16 -12.47 7.02
CA MET A 65 -4.38 -12.95 5.88
C MET A 65 -3.05 -13.49 6.36
N GLU A 66 -2.55 -14.52 5.67
CA GLU A 66 -1.23 -15.09 5.90
C GLU A 66 -0.58 -15.38 4.55
N GLY A 67 0.69 -15.00 4.38
CA GLY A 67 1.44 -15.16 3.13
C GLY A 67 2.67 -14.28 3.09
N ARG A 68 3.43 -14.38 2.00
CA ARG A 68 4.60 -13.54 1.71
C ARG A 68 4.17 -12.15 1.30
N LEU A 69 4.86 -11.13 1.80
CA LEU A 69 4.61 -9.75 1.38
C LEU A 69 5.39 -9.42 0.11
N ALA A 70 4.69 -8.96 -0.92
CA ALA A 70 5.28 -8.40 -2.13
C ALA A 70 4.51 -7.16 -2.56
N GLY A 71 5.18 -6.19 -3.17
CA GLY A 71 4.49 -4.99 -3.62
C GLY A 71 5.36 -3.75 -3.65
N GLY A 72 4.71 -2.59 -3.57
CA GLY A 72 5.35 -1.26 -3.59
C GLY A 72 4.48 -0.22 -4.29
N CYS A 73 5.13 0.82 -4.82
CA CYS A 73 4.48 1.89 -5.55
C CYS A 73 4.03 1.42 -6.94
N VAL A 74 2.72 1.45 -7.19
CA VAL A 74 2.10 0.99 -8.45
C VAL A 74 2.59 1.80 -9.63
N ASP A 75 2.82 3.11 -9.45
CA ASP A 75 3.38 3.99 -10.49
C ASP A 75 4.73 3.47 -11.02
N CYS A 76 5.55 2.93 -10.12
CA CYS A 76 6.84 2.33 -10.47
C CYS A 76 6.67 0.88 -10.96
N LEU A 77 5.86 0.07 -10.27
CA LEU A 77 5.71 -1.36 -10.57
C LEU A 77 5.17 -1.59 -11.98
N THR A 78 4.21 -0.79 -12.43
CA THR A 78 3.64 -0.91 -13.78
C THR A 78 4.67 -0.67 -14.89
N THR A 79 5.73 0.09 -14.63
CA THR A 79 6.82 0.31 -15.59
C THR A 79 7.72 -0.91 -15.76
N LEU A 80 7.67 -1.87 -14.84
CA LEU A 80 8.46 -3.11 -14.90
C LEU A 80 7.79 -4.18 -15.75
N LEU A 81 6.47 -4.12 -15.94
CA LEU A 81 5.70 -5.13 -16.66
C LEU A 81 6.26 -5.38 -18.09
N GLY A 82 6.57 -6.64 -18.35
CA GLY A 82 7.11 -7.07 -19.63
C GLY A 82 8.57 -6.65 -19.91
N THR A 83 9.26 -6.05 -18.95
CA THR A 83 10.68 -5.78 -19.04
C THR A 83 11.51 -6.96 -18.52
N ARG A 84 12.84 -6.96 -18.79
CA ARG A 84 13.76 -7.96 -18.24
C ARG A 84 13.84 -7.97 -16.70
N LEU A 85 13.31 -6.94 -16.04
CA LEU A 85 13.28 -6.79 -14.58
C LEU A 85 11.99 -7.37 -13.97
N ASP A 86 11.00 -7.70 -14.78
CA ASP A 86 9.78 -8.37 -14.33
C ASP A 86 10.09 -9.84 -13.98
N GLN A 87 10.31 -10.08 -12.70
CA GLN A 87 10.60 -11.41 -12.14
C GLN A 87 9.44 -11.92 -11.26
N VAL A 88 8.26 -11.32 -11.38
CA VAL A 88 7.11 -11.64 -10.52
C VAL A 88 6.64 -13.07 -10.74
N GLU A 89 6.65 -13.59 -11.96
CA GLU A 89 6.29 -14.98 -12.23
C GLU A 89 7.22 -15.96 -11.47
N ALA A 90 8.52 -15.72 -11.51
CA ALA A 90 9.49 -16.56 -10.81
C ALA A 90 9.32 -16.48 -9.29
N PHE A 91 9.03 -15.30 -8.75
CA PHE A 91 8.71 -15.12 -7.34
C PHE A 91 7.43 -15.85 -6.95
N ASN A 92 6.38 -15.71 -7.73
CA ASN A 92 5.10 -16.35 -7.53
C ASN A 92 5.23 -17.89 -7.51
N GLU A 93 5.92 -18.47 -8.50
CA GLU A 93 6.12 -19.93 -8.54
C GLU A 93 6.96 -20.44 -7.36
N LYS A 94 7.97 -19.67 -6.95
CA LYS A 94 8.82 -20.04 -5.80
C LYS A 94 8.03 -20.10 -4.49
N TYR A 95 7.07 -19.20 -4.30
CA TYR A 95 6.33 -19.04 -3.04
C TYR A 95 4.84 -19.35 -3.14
N LYS A 96 4.42 -20.09 -4.16
CA LYS A 96 3.01 -20.40 -4.42
C LYS A 96 2.31 -21.12 -3.26
N GLU A 97 3.02 -21.95 -2.50
CA GLU A 97 2.45 -22.66 -1.35
C GLU A 97 2.19 -21.72 -0.17
N ASP A 98 3.09 -20.75 0.07
CA ASP A 98 2.92 -19.72 1.09
C ASP A 98 1.79 -18.75 0.69
N GLY A 99 1.69 -18.46 -0.61
CA GLY A 99 0.83 -17.43 -1.19
C GLY A 99 1.36 -16.02 -0.95
N ILE A 100 0.80 -15.05 -1.65
CA ILE A 100 1.29 -13.68 -1.69
C ILE A 100 0.24 -12.71 -1.15
N ILE A 101 0.61 -11.87 -0.19
CA ILE A 101 -0.15 -10.69 0.21
C ILE A 101 0.48 -9.48 -0.51
N TRP A 102 -0.27 -8.90 -1.42
CA TRP A 102 0.19 -7.74 -2.18
C TRP A 102 -0.04 -6.45 -1.40
N PHE A 103 1.03 -5.71 -1.09
CA PHE A 103 0.93 -4.35 -0.57
C PHE A 103 1.20 -3.35 -1.70
N LEU A 104 0.22 -2.53 -2.02
CA LEU A 104 0.24 -1.63 -3.17
C LEU A 104 -0.15 -0.22 -2.74
N GLU A 105 0.53 0.78 -3.24
CA GLU A 105 0.20 2.18 -3.02
C GLU A 105 0.42 2.99 -4.30
N CYS A 106 -0.25 4.13 -4.42
CA CYS A 106 -0.20 4.98 -5.60
C CYS A 106 0.12 6.41 -5.22
N CYS A 107 1.06 7.03 -5.93
CA CYS A 107 1.46 8.41 -5.76
C CYS A 107 0.74 9.33 -6.77
N ASP A 108 1.10 9.25 -8.05
CA ASP A 108 0.67 10.20 -9.09
C ASP A 108 -0.57 9.77 -9.86
N LEU A 109 -0.96 8.50 -9.74
CA LEU A 109 -2.10 7.96 -10.49
C LEU A 109 -3.42 8.56 -10.00
N ASN A 110 -4.25 9.05 -10.94
CA ASN A 110 -5.66 9.31 -10.65
C ASN A 110 -6.46 7.99 -10.63
N VAL A 111 -7.74 8.04 -10.28
CA VAL A 111 -8.59 6.85 -10.13
C VAL A 111 -8.65 5.99 -11.41
N TRP A 112 -8.60 6.58 -12.60
CA TRP A 112 -8.52 5.84 -13.86
C TRP A 112 -7.15 5.21 -14.09
N GLY A 113 -6.09 5.88 -13.67
CA GLY A 113 -4.73 5.34 -13.68
C GLY A 113 -4.62 4.12 -12.78
N ILE A 114 -5.13 4.21 -11.54
CA ILE A 114 -5.19 3.09 -10.59
C ILE A 114 -5.94 1.90 -11.20
N ARG A 115 -7.14 2.12 -11.74
CA ARG A 115 -7.95 1.06 -12.36
C ARG A 115 -7.20 0.34 -13.49
N ARG A 116 -6.56 1.09 -14.40
CA ARG A 116 -5.78 0.53 -15.51
C ARG A 116 -4.58 -0.27 -15.01
N ALA A 117 -3.88 0.26 -14.00
CA ALA A 117 -2.71 -0.40 -13.41
C ALA A 117 -3.10 -1.73 -12.75
N MET A 118 -4.16 -1.76 -11.94
CA MET A 118 -4.67 -2.98 -11.33
C MET A 118 -5.06 -4.02 -12.38
N TRP A 119 -5.76 -3.59 -13.43
CA TRP A 119 -6.12 -4.46 -14.54
C TRP A 119 -4.88 -5.01 -15.25
N GLN A 120 -3.92 -4.16 -15.58
CA GLN A 120 -2.70 -4.56 -16.30
C GLN A 120 -1.87 -5.57 -15.50
N MET A 121 -1.66 -5.32 -14.20
CA MET A 121 -0.92 -6.23 -13.33
C MET A 121 -1.64 -7.58 -13.18
N LYS A 122 -2.97 -7.56 -13.08
CA LYS A 122 -3.81 -8.77 -13.04
C LYS A 122 -3.68 -9.59 -14.32
N GLU A 123 -3.86 -8.96 -15.50
CA GLU A 123 -3.75 -9.63 -16.81
C GLU A 123 -2.32 -10.15 -17.08
N ALA A 124 -1.30 -9.49 -16.55
CA ALA A 124 0.08 -9.97 -16.58
C ALA A 124 0.35 -11.18 -15.66
N GLY A 125 -0.65 -11.62 -14.88
CA GLY A 125 -0.56 -12.80 -14.02
C GLY A 125 0.14 -12.55 -12.68
N TRP A 126 0.40 -11.29 -12.32
CA TRP A 126 1.09 -10.97 -11.08
C TRP A 126 0.34 -11.47 -9.84
N PHE A 127 -0.98 -11.49 -9.89
CA PHE A 127 -1.83 -11.84 -8.73
C PHE A 127 -2.27 -13.32 -8.71
N ARG A 128 -1.60 -14.19 -9.48
CA ARG A 128 -2.00 -15.63 -9.62
C ARG A 128 -2.13 -16.36 -8.28
N TYR A 129 -1.24 -16.10 -7.33
CA TYR A 129 -1.23 -16.74 -6.01
C TYR A 129 -1.52 -15.75 -4.88
N ALA A 130 -2.28 -14.70 -5.18
CA ALA A 130 -2.68 -13.73 -4.17
C ALA A 130 -3.50 -14.39 -3.07
N LYS A 131 -3.18 -14.09 -1.80
CA LYS A 131 -3.96 -14.43 -0.60
C LYS A 131 -4.72 -13.21 -0.08
N GLY A 132 -4.41 -12.04 -0.60
CA GLY A 132 -5.08 -10.79 -0.30
C GLY A 132 -4.27 -9.57 -0.68
N PHE A 133 -4.88 -8.43 -0.46
CA PHE A 133 -4.32 -7.13 -0.81
C PHE A 133 -4.36 -6.17 0.37
N LEU A 134 -3.29 -5.42 0.53
CA LEU A 134 -3.17 -4.31 1.45
C LEU A 134 -2.89 -3.05 0.61
N ILE A 135 -3.92 -2.22 0.44
CA ILE A 135 -3.88 -1.06 -0.45
C ILE A 135 -3.73 0.21 0.39
N GLY A 136 -2.68 0.96 0.13
CA GLY A 136 -2.42 2.24 0.78
C GLY A 136 -3.33 3.36 0.31
N ARG A 137 -3.40 4.43 1.10
CA ARG A 137 -4.12 5.66 0.72
C ARG A 137 -3.44 6.31 -0.47
N PRO A 138 -4.12 6.46 -1.63
CA PRO A 138 -3.54 7.16 -2.78
C PRO A 138 -3.62 8.68 -2.60
N TYR A 139 -2.76 9.46 -3.23
CA TYR A 139 -2.88 10.92 -3.23
C TYR A 139 -4.21 11.43 -3.82
N CYS A 140 -4.83 10.66 -4.70
CA CYS A 140 -6.14 10.99 -5.25
C CYS A 140 -7.31 10.60 -4.33
N ILE A 141 -7.08 10.31 -3.04
CA ILE A 141 -8.15 10.00 -2.08
C ILE A 141 -9.21 11.13 -2.10
N GLY A 142 -10.48 10.76 -2.13
CA GLY A 142 -11.59 11.71 -2.29
C GLY A 142 -11.86 12.15 -3.72
N GLN A 143 -11.01 11.80 -4.70
CA GLN A 143 -11.31 12.06 -6.11
C GLN A 143 -12.38 11.09 -6.61
N GLU A 144 -13.37 11.65 -7.31
CA GLU A 144 -14.35 10.88 -8.09
C GLU A 144 -14.34 11.37 -9.54
N MET A 145 -14.25 10.45 -10.49
CA MET A 145 -14.28 10.75 -11.92
C MET A 145 -15.27 9.82 -12.63
N MET A 146 -16.38 10.36 -13.12
CA MET A 146 -17.43 9.61 -13.83
C MET A 146 -18.01 8.46 -12.99
N GLY A 147 -18.20 8.69 -11.69
CA GLY A 147 -18.71 7.69 -10.73
C GLY A 147 -17.68 6.64 -10.30
N LEU A 148 -16.40 6.83 -10.63
CA LEU A 148 -15.29 5.99 -10.19
C LEU A 148 -14.48 6.71 -9.11
N ASP A 149 -14.43 6.14 -7.93
CA ASP A 149 -13.55 6.52 -6.82
C ASP A 149 -12.36 5.54 -6.69
N HIS A 150 -11.45 5.81 -5.75
CA HIS A 150 -10.26 4.96 -5.55
C HIS A 150 -10.61 3.55 -5.02
N ILE A 151 -11.70 3.40 -4.26
CA ILE A 151 -12.17 2.10 -3.77
C ILE A 151 -12.60 1.23 -4.96
N ARG A 152 -13.49 1.75 -5.80
CA ARG A 152 -13.99 1.05 -6.97
C ARG A 152 -12.91 0.84 -8.03
N ALA A 153 -11.95 1.77 -8.14
CA ALA A 153 -10.82 1.60 -9.05
C ALA A 153 -10.03 0.30 -8.78
N VAL A 154 -9.99 -0.14 -7.52
CA VAL A 154 -9.35 -1.38 -7.09
C VAL A 154 -10.34 -2.55 -7.07
N THR A 155 -11.47 -2.40 -6.37
CA THR A 155 -12.39 -3.53 -6.08
C THR A 155 -13.12 -4.04 -7.33
N ASP A 156 -13.45 -3.17 -8.30
CA ASP A 156 -14.06 -3.60 -9.57
C ASP A 156 -13.10 -4.48 -10.42
N ILE A 157 -11.79 -4.42 -10.16
CA ILE A 157 -10.79 -5.20 -10.89
C ILE A 157 -10.34 -6.43 -10.11
N LEU A 158 -10.10 -6.29 -8.81
CA LEU A 158 -9.53 -7.36 -8.00
C LEU A 158 -10.57 -8.21 -7.27
N GLY A 159 -11.83 -7.75 -7.21
CA GLY A 159 -12.88 -8.41 -6.44
C GLY A 159 -13.25 -9.81 -6.94
N ASP A 160 -13.02 -10.12 -8.22
CA ASP A 160 -13.25 -11.45 -8.79
C ASP A 160 -12.16 -12.49 -8.47
N LEU A 161 -11.05 -12.05 -7.84
CA LEU A 161 -10.03 -12.96 -7.33
C LEU A 161 -10.49 -13.69 -6.05
N ASP A 162 -11.60 -13.28 -5.46
CA ASP A 162 -12.22 -13.86 -4.24
C ASP A 162 -11.25 -13.96 -3.06
N VAL A 163 -10.39 -12.96 -2.92
CA VAL A 163 -9.46 -12.80 -1.79
C VAL A 163 -9.71 -11.48 -1.07
N PRO A 164 -9.37 -11.38 0.23
CA PRO A 164 -9.59 -10.16 0.99
C PRO A 164 -8.79 -8.96 0.46
N ILE A 165 -9.40 -7.77 0.50
CA ILE A 165 -8.75 -6.49 0.19
C ILE A 165 -8.96 -5.55 1.36
N ILE A 166 -7.88 -5.03 1.93
CA ILE A 166 -7.87 -3.96 2.93
C ILE A 166 -7.41 -2.70 2.22
N LEU A 167 -8.26 -1.67 2.16
CA LEU A 167 -7.93 -0.40 1.55
C LEU A 167 -7.73 0.68 2.62
N ASP A 168 -7.12 1.79 2.21
CA ASP A 168 -6.81 2.95 3.05
C ASP A 168 -5.83 2.63 4.19
N ALA A 169 -4.97 1.63 4.00
CA ALA A 169 -3.93 1.28 4.93
C ALA A 169 -2.85 2.39 5.03
N ASP A 170 -2.12 2.39 6.15
CA ASP A 170 -1.04 3.35 6.42
C ASP A 170 0.22 3.03 5.59
N LEU A 171 0.06 3.05 4.27
CA LEU A 171 1.09 2.78 3.27
C LEU A 171 1.11 3.90 2.25
N GLY A 172 2.26 4.15 1.65
CA GLY A 172 2.41 5.07 0.55
C GLY A 172 2.96 6.44 0.97
N HIS A 173 2.36 7.52 0.43
CA HIS A 173 2.92 8.86 0.50
C HIS A 173 2.19 9.78 1.48
N HIS A 174 1.02 9.39 1.99
CA HIS A 174 0.34 10.10 3.08
C HIS A 174 0.86 9.62 4.45
N PRO A 175 1.59 10.47 5.20
CA PRO A 175 2.11 10.10 6.51
C PRO A 175 1.00 9.79 7.55
N PRO A 176 1.30 8.96 8.55
CA PRO A 176 2.50 8.15 8.72
C PRO A 176 2.48 6.88 7.87
N MET A 177 3.64 6.29 7.60
CA MET A 177 3.77 5.04 6.88
C MET A 177 4.15 3.92 7.83
N MET A 178 3.35 2.85 7.79
CA MET A 178 3.62 1.62 8.53
C MET A 178 4.78 0.87 7.84
N PRO A 179 5.84 0.51 8.55
CA PRO A 179 6.94 -0.24 7.98
C PRO A 179 6.51 -1.69 7.68
N LEU A 180 6.85 -2.19 6.50
CA LEU A 180 6.64 -3.57 6.09
C LEU A 180 7.97 -4.20 5.68
N VAL A 181 8.08 -5.52 5.89
CA VAL A 181 9.22 -6.33 5.43
C VAL A 181 8.75 -7.17 4.25
N SER A 182 9.32 -6.93 3.08
CA SER A 182 9.02 -7.68 1.87
C SER A 182 9.74 -9.03 1.85
N GLY A 183 9.08 -10.10 1.38
CA GLY A 183 9.68 -11.43 1.17
C GLY A 183 9.12 -12.57 1.99
#